data_70e627ca8b2508b77c0452afb3558e79
#
_entry.id   70e627ca8b2508b77c0452afb3558e79
#
_cell.length_a   1.000
_cell.length_b   1.000
_cell.length_c   1.000
_cell.angle_alpha   90.00
_cell.angle_beta   90.00
_cell.angle_gamma   90.00
#
_symmetry.space_group_name_H-M   'P 1'
#
loop_
_entity.id
_entity.type
_entity.pdbx_description
1 polymer ?
#
loop_
_entity_poly.entity_id
_entity_poly.type
_entity_poly.pdbx_seq_one_letter_code
_entity_poly.pdbx_strand_id
1 'polypeptide(L)'
;MALTLLYILAGLFIVLLVYYLGIFAGSIFSKPHETNAKRIPVSVIVYAKNNSAELLNLLPVLLNQNYHQFELVLVNNASTDDTLHLIKEYALMYPNIRIVDVVNNETFWGNKKYAITLAIKASKYEYLVCIDADKKIHSNNWLVQLTSHFTLNKTIILGSFFYSKQKGFFNKYLRFFHTMQQIQSVAWTKISQPYSLNLQQIAFKKEDFYNVNGFINHMQKPLFMNEYLVNDASTSKNTTICEHPDAMIETEALNRKDFKIFKNQQIQLLSNFKGSAALKIKLFNLLQFLFIATAIASFITLEYWYVTLAIVLL
;
A
#
# COMPACT_ATOMS: atom_id res chain seq x y z
N MET A 1 2.46 -33.23 -29.82
CA MET A 1 3.01 -32.53 -28.62
C MET A 1 3.06 -31.00 -28.83
N ALA A 2 3.68 -30.48 -29.88
CA ALA A 2 3.75 -29.03 -30.16
C ALA A 2 2.34 -28.40 -30.35
N LEU A 3 1.46 -29.02 -31.12
CA LEU A 3 0.08 -28.52 -31.31
C LEU A 3 -0.73 -28.50 -30.00
N THR A 4 -0.53 -29.45 -29.11
CA THR A 4 -1.18 -29.51 -27.79
C THR A 4 -0.70 -28.37 -26.89
N LEU A 5 0.61 -28.08 -26.90
CA LEU A 5 1.16 -26.95 -26.18
C LEU A 5 0.63 -25.61 -26.69
N LEU A 6 0.45 -25.47 -28.00
CA LEU A 6 -0.12 -24.28 -28.62
C LEU A 6 -1.58 -24.06 -28.20
N TYR A 7 -2.42 -25.11 -28.17
CA TYR A 7 -3.79 -24.97 -27.67
C TYR A 7 -3.86 -24.61 -26.18
N ILE A 8 -2.98 -25.18 -25.36
CA ILE A 8 -2.88 -24.81 -23.93
C ILE A 8 -2.48 -23.34 -23.79
N LEU A 9 -1.48 -22.88 -24.56
CA LEU A 9 -1.03 -21.51 -24.56
C LEU A 9 -2.15 -20.55 -24.98
N ALA A 10 -2.87 -20.85 -26.06
CA ALA A 10 -3.99 -20.04 -26.52
C ALA A 10 -5.13 -19.99 -25.48
N GLY A 11 -5.44 -21.12 -24.85
CA GLY A 11 -6.43 -21.17 -23.76
C GLY A 11 -6.03 -20.32 -22.57
N LEU A 12 -4.76 -20.40 -22.12
CA LEU A 12 -4.23 -19.55 -21.03
C LEU A 12 -4.22 -18.08 -21.43
N PHE A 13 -3.88 -17.76 -22.67
CA PHE A 13 -3.93 -16.39 -23.20
C PHE A 13 -5.35 -15.82 -23.12
N ILE A 14 -6.36 -16.56 -23.59
CA ILE A 14 -7.77 -16.13 -23.52
C ILE A 14 -8.20 -15.90 -22.07
N VAL A 15 -7.85 -16.79 -21.14
CA VAL A 15 -8.18 -16.64 -19.72
C VAL A 15 -7.51 -15.39 -19.15
N LEU A 16 -6.24 -15.13 -19.44
CA LEU A 16 -5.53 -13.94 -19.02
C LEU A 16 -6.12 -12.67 -19.67
N LEU A 17 -6.48 -12.73 -20.95
CA LEU A 17 -7.11 -11.63 -21.67
C LEU A 17 -8.44 -11.24 -21.00
N VAL A 18 -9.30 -12.23 -20.67
CA VAL A 18 -10.54 -11.99 -19.92
C VAL A 18 -10.25 -11.37 -18.56
N TYR A 19 -9.19 -11.82 -17.89
CA TYR A 19 -8.78 -11.27 -16.61
C TYR A 19 -8.35 -9.80 -16.74
N TYR A 20 -7.50 -9.47 -17.73
CA TYR A 20 -7.02 -8.11 -17.98
C TYR A 20 -8.13 -7.18 -18.47
N LEU A 21 -8.92 -7.60 -19.43
CA LEU A 21 -10.00 -6.78 -19.99
C LEU A 21 -11.25 -6.72 -19.09
N GLY A 22 -11.61 -7.83 -18.43
CA GLY A 22 -12.80 -7.89 -17.60
C GLY A 22 -12.59 -7.29 -16.21
N ILE A 23 -11.48 -7.63 -15.55
CA ILE A 23 -11.23 -7.22 -14.15
C ILE A 23 -10.44 -5.92 -14.09
N PHE A 24 -9.36 -5.78 -14.88
CA PHE A 24 -8.45 -4.65 -14.77
C PHE A 24 -8.83 -3.44 -15.64
N ALA A 25 -9.53 -3.63 -16.76
CA ALA A 25 -9.91 -2.54 -17.64
C ALA A 25 -10.74 -1.45 -16.91
N GLY A 26 -11.68 -1.87 -16.07
CA GLY A 26 -12.46 -0.95 -15.23
C GLY A 26 -11.63 -0.10 -14.26
N SER A 27 -10.39 -0.53 -13.96
CA SER A 27 -9.45 0.20 -13.10
C SER A 27 -8.57 1.14 -13.91
N ILE A 28 -8.12 0.72 -15.09
CA ILE A 28 -7.22 1.48 -15.97
C ILE A 28 -7.95 2.67 -16.60
N PHE A 29 -9.22 2.50 -16.98
CA PHE A 29 -10.00 3.53 -17.64
C PHE A 29 -10.89 4.36 -16.70
N SER A 30 -10.83 4.13 -15.38
CA SER A 30 -11.56 4.97 -14.42
C SER A 30 -10.92 6.36 -14.36
N LYS A 31 -11.72 7.39 -14.62
CA LYS A 31 -11.29 8.77 -14.37
C LYS A 31 -11.07 8.98 -12.87
N PRO A 32 -10.05 9.76 -12.47
CA PRO A 32 -9.92 10.21 -11.09
C PRO A 32 -11.25 10.84 -10.66
N HIS A 33 -11.75 10.43 -9.52
CA HIS A 33 -13.01 11.00 -9.01
C HIS A 33 -12.74 12.44 -8.60
N GLU A 34 -13.38 13.41 -9.25
CA GLU A 34 -13.38 14.78 -8.76
C GLU A 34 -14.15 14.80 -7.44
N THR A 35 -13.42 14.89 -6.38
CA THR A 35 -13.99 14.87 -5.04
C THR A 35 -14.27 16.31 -4.60
N ASN A 36 -15.50 16.60 -4.26
CA ASN A 36 -15.80 17.78 -3.47
C ASN A 36 -15.10 17.63 -2.12
N ALA A 37 -14.01 18.37 -1.96
CA ALA A 37 -13.13 18.29 -0.80
C ALA A 37 -13.88 18.69 0.49
N LYS A 38 -14.59 17.75 1.10
CA LYS A 38 -15.05 17.92 2.49
C LYS A 38 -13.80 17.92 3.35
N ARG A 39 -13.48 19.08 3.92
CA ARG A 39 -12.36 19.25 4.85
C ARG A 39 -12.78 18.80 6.23
N ILE A 40 -12.80 17.49 6.47
CA ILE A 40 -13.07 16.89 7.76
C ILE A 40 -11.83 16.99 8.66
N PRO A 41 -11.97 17.19 9.99
CA PRO A 41 -10.82 17.18 10.89
C PRO A 41 -10.08 15.84 10.88
N VAL A 42 -8.75 15.86 10.76
CA VAL A 42 -7.92 14.67 10.56
C VAL A 42 -6.71 14.64 11.49
N SER A 43 -6.35 13.49 12.03
CA SER A 43 -5.08 13.25 12.70
C SER A 43 -4.13 12.49 11.75
N VAL A 44 -2.99 13.09 11.43
CA VAL A 44 -1.94 12.47 10.61
C VAL A 44 -0.93 11.82 11.53
N ILE A 45 -0.90 10.50 11.55
CA ILE A 45 0.03 9.70 12.34
C ILE A 45 1.28 9.44 11.50
N VAL A 46 2.42 9.92 11.98
CA VAL A 46 3.74 9.74 11.36
C VAL A 46 4.58 8.82 12.24
N TYR A 47 4.83 7.61 11.77
CA TYR A 47 5.66 6.65 12.47
C TYR A 47 7.14 6.88 12.15
N ALA A 48 7.97 7.01 13.18
CA ALA A 48 9.41 7.17 13.06
C ALA A 48 10.17 6.21 13.99
N LYS A 49 11.25 5.64 13.46
CA LYS A 49 12.24 4.87 14.20
C LYS A 49 13.59 5.06 13.54
N ASN A 50 14.47 5.82 14.18
CA ASN A 50 15.77 6.23 13.63
C ASN A 50 15.61 6.92 12.25
N ASN A 51 14.78 7.95 12.21
CA ASN A 51 14.42 8.69 11.00
C ASN A 51 14.60 10.20 11.15
N SER A 52 15.62 10.66 11.88
CA SER A 52 15.85 12.09 12.10
C SER A 52 16.05 12.87 10.80
N ALA A 53 16.84 12.33 9.86
CA ALA A 53 17.11 12.96 8.57
C ALA A 53 15.87 13.04 7.66
N GLU A 54 15.06 11.98 7.65
CA GLU A 54 13.83 11.93 6.85
C GLU A 54 12.77 12.87 7.41
N LEU A 55 12.63 12.95 8.74
CA LEU A 55 11.70 13.87 9.40
C LEU A 55 12.01 15.33 9.12
N LEU A 56 13.30 15.73 9.08
CA LEU A 56 13.70 17.09 8.70
C LEU A 56 13.15 17.51 7.34
N ASN A 57 13.03 16.56 6.42
CA ASN A 57 12.48 16.81 5.09
C ASN A 57 10.96 16.70 5.04
N LEU A 58 10.36 15.80 5.82
CA LEU A 58 8.93 15.50 5.77
C LEU A 58 8.08 16.51 6.56
N LEU A 59 8.53 16.92 7.76
CA LEU A 59 7.74 17.78 8.66
C LEU A 59 7.39 19.14 8.04
N PRO A 60 8.29 19.86 7.35
CA PRO A 60 7.94 21.11 6.69
C PRO A 60 6.85 20.93 5.63
N VAL A 61 6.86 19.83 4.89
CA VAL A 61 5.84 19.53 3.85
C VAL A 61 4.50 19.22 4.49
N LEU A 62 4.47 18.47 5.59
CA LEU A 62 3.26 18.17 6.34
C LEU A 62 2.64 19.41 6.98
N LEU A 63 3.46 20.30 7.56
CA LEU A 63 2.99 21.52 8.19
C LEU A 63 2.46 22.55 7.17
N ASN A 64 2.95 22.51 5.92
CA ASN A 64 2.52 23.37 4.84
C ASN A 64 1.39 22.77 3.97
N GLN A 65 0.68 21.74 4.45
CA GLN A 65 -0.46 21.21 3.72
C GLN A 65 -1.61 22.20 3.62
N ASN A 66 -2.24 22.30 2.45
CA ASN A 66 -3.44 23.12 2.22
C ASN A 66 -4.67 22.54 2.92
N TYR A 67 -4.56 22.34 4.24
CA TYR A 67 -5.61 21.72 5.05
C TYR A 67 -5.88 22.52 6.31
N HIS A 68 -7.15 22.84 6.57
CA HIS A 68 -7.48 23.80 7.62
C HIS A 68 -7.42 23.21 9.04
N GLN A 69 -7.90 21.98 9.22
CA GLN A 69 -8.08 21.40 10.56
C GLN A 69 -7.46 20.01 10.63
N PHE A 70 -6.21 19.96 11.06
CA PHE A 70 -5.48 18.72 11.28
C PHE A 70 -4.50 18.83 12.44
N GLU A 71 -4.12 17.70 12.99
CA GLU A 71 -2.99 17.56 13.89
C GLU A 71 -1.98 16.57 13.31
N LEU A 72 -0.72 16.69 13.70
CA LEU A 72 0.32 15.70 13.50
C LEU A 72 0.53 14.90 14.77
N VAL A 73 0.42 13.59 14.72
CA VAL A 73 0.76 12.67 15.82
C VAL A 73 2.08 12.01 15.48
N LEU A 74 3.17 12.54 16.00
CA LEU A 74 4.52 12.05 15.74
C LEU A 74 4.87 10.94 16.72
N VAL A 75 5.15 9.77 16.17
CA VAL A 75 5.42 8.56 16.95
C VAL A 75 6.92 8.27 16.92
N ASN A 76 7.57 8.42 18.08
CA ASN A 76 8.91 7.90 18.28
C ASN A 76 8.82 6.46 18.80
N ASN A 77 9.36 5.48 18.06
CA ASN A 77 9.38 4.09 18.50
C ASN A 77 10.77 3.68 18.98
N ALA A 78 11.14 4.16 20.19
CA ALA A 78 12.41 3.86 20.83
C ALA A 78 13.62 4.09 19.91
N SER A 79 13.68 5.26 19.27
CA SER A 79 14.82 5.67 18.45
C SER A 79 16.07 5.89 19.27
N THR A 80 17.23 5.64 18.68
CA THR A 80 18.56 5.82 19.30
C THR A 80 19.35 6.97 18.67
N ASP A 81 18.80 7.56 17.61
CA ASP A 81 19.31 8.76 16.93
C ASP A 81 18.59 10.03 17.43
N ASP A 82 18.79 11.15 16.76
CA ASP A 82 18.18 12.45 17.11
C ASP A 82 16.67 12.56 16.79
N THR A 83 16.01 11.47 16.40
CA THR A 83 14.58 11.46 16.03
C THR A 83 13.70 12.06 17.13
N LEU A 84 13.85 11.61 18.37
CA LEU A 84 13.03 12.10 19.50
C LEU A 84 13.31 13.57 19.80
N HIS A 85 14.58 13.99 19.73
CA HIS A 85 14.96 15.39 19.97
C HIS A 85 14.28 16.29 18.94
N LEU A 86 14.38 15.97 17.66
CA LEU A 86 13.73 16.70 16.58
C LEU A 86 12.22 16.78 16.74
N ILE A 87 11.56 15.67 17.08
CA ILE A 87 10.11 15.64 17.34
C ILE A 87 9.73 16.62 18.46
N LYS A 88 10.50 16.67 19.55
CA LYS A 88 10.27 17.59 20.67
C LYS A 88 10.44 19.04 20.27
N GLU A 89 11.47 19.37 19.49
CA GLU A 89 11.70 20.73 18.98
C GLU A 89 10.50 21.22 18.14
N TYR A 90 10.04 20.40 17.19
CA TYR A 90 8.89 20.76 16.38
C TYR A 90 7.59 20.89 17.19
N ALA A 91 7.39 20.06 18.19
CA ALA A 91 6.21 20.13 19.06
C ALA A 91 6.19 21.40 19.94
N LEU A 92 7.35 21.97 20.28
CA LEU A 92 7.44 23.26 20.96
C LEU A 92 7.06 24.43 20.03
N MET A 93 7.38 24.34 18.75
CA MET A 93 7.09 25.38 17.76
C MET A 93 5.66 25.33 17.21
N TYR A 94 5.06 24.14 17.14
CA TYR A 94 3.77 23.92 16.47
C TYR A 94 2.75 23.27 17.43
N PRO A 95 1.70 24.00 17.86
CA PRO A 95 0.74 23.52 18.86
C PRO A 95 -0.17 22.39 18.35
N ASN A 96 -0.22 22.16 17.05
CA ASN A 96 -0.96 21.06 16.43
C ASN A 96 -0.15 19.76 16.33
N ILE A 97 1.04 19.69 16.93
CA ILE A 97 1.84 18.47 17.03
C ILE A 97 1.61 17.80 18.37
N ARG A 98 1.32 16.51 18.33
CA ARG A 98 1.23 15.62 19.49
C ARG A 98 2.34 14.58 19.43
N ILE A 99 3.02 14.36 20.54
CA ILE A 99 4.08 13.36 20.65
C ILE A 99 3.52 12.07 21.24
N VAL A 100 3.88 10.94 20.65
CA VAL A 100 3.74 9.61 21.23
C VAL A 100 5.12 8.98 21.29
N ASP A 101 5.72 9.04 22.48
CA ASP A 101 7.03 8.46 22.73
C ASP A 101 6.87 7.06 23.31
N VAL A 102 7.26 6.06 22.52
CA VAL A 102 7.18 4.64 22.92
C VAL A 102 8.49 4.25 23.56
N VAL A 103 8.47 4.19 24.88
CA VAL A 103 9.61 3.74 25.67
C VAL A 103 9.81 2.24 25.49
N ASN A 104 11.06 1.80 25.58
CA ASN A 104 11.45 0.39 25.53
C ASN A 104 10.68 -0.44 26.58
N ASN A 105 9.82 -1.35 26.13
CA ASN A 105 9.00 -2.20 26.97
C ASN A 105 9.32 -3.66 26.61
N GLU A 106 9.68 -4.48 27.59
CA GLU A 106 10.15 -5.87 27.40
C GLU A 106 9.16 -6.75 26.61
N THR A 107 7.86 -6.51 26.74
CA THR A 107 6.84 -7.35 26.08
C THR A 107 6.58 -6.96 24.62
N PHE A 108 6.58 -5.65 24.31
CA PHE A 108 6.17 -5.13 23.00
C PHE A 108 7.20 -4.20 22.35
N TRP A 109 8.42 -4.22 22.88
CA TRP A 109 9.49 -3.34 22.41
C TRP A 109 9.74 -3.44 20.89
N GLY A 110 9.81 -2.28 20.25
CA GLY A 110 10.08 -2.18 18.83
C GLY A 110 8.92 -2.61 17.92
N ASN A 111 7.76 -3.01 18.48
CA ASN A 111 6.62 -3.40 17.69
C ASN A 111 5.88 -2.18 17.12
N LYS A 112 5.95 -2.01 15.80
CA LYS A 112 5.28 -0.91 15.09
C LYS A 112 3.76 -0.88 15.35
N LYS A 113 3.10 -2.04 15.42
CA LYS A 113 1.64 -2.13 15.64
C LYS A 113 1.25 -1.60 17.02
N TYR A 114 2.07 -1.87 18.03
CA TYR A 114 1.87 -1.31 19.37
C TYR A 114 2.01 0.22 19.35
N ALA A 115 3.08 0.74 18.76
CA ALA A 115 3.34 2.16 18.66
C ALA A 115 2.20 2.91 17.93
N ILE A 116 1.73 2.37 16.82
CA ILE A 116 0.59 2.94 16.07
C ILE A 116 -0.72 2.82 16.85
N THR A 117 -0.94 1.73 17.60
CA THR A 117 -2.12 1.62 18.47
C THR A 117 -2.16 2.73 19.52
N LEU A 118 -1.02 3.07 20.12
CA LEU A 118 -0.92 4.17 21.06
C LEU A 118 -1.20 5.52 20.35
N ALA A 119 -0.69 5.71 19.15
CA ALA A 119 -0.94 6.91 18.36
C ALA A 119 -2.43 7.07 18.00
N ILE A 120 -3.10 5.99 17.59
CA ILE A 120 -4.54 5.99 17.32
C ILE A 120 -5.34 6.39 18.56
N LYS A 121 -4.97 5.86 19.73
CA LYS A 121 -5.60 6.24 21.01
C LYS A 121 -5.34 7.71 21.38
N ALA A 122 -4.12 8.21 21.15
CA ALA A 122 -3.73 9.57 21.45
C ALA A 122 -4.30 10.60 20.47
N SER A 123 -4.68 10.19 19.25
CA SER A 123 -5.21 11.09 18.22
C SER A 123 -6.51 11.76 18.65
N LYS A 124 -6.63 13.06 18.34
CA LYS A 124 -7.80 13.88 18.69
C LYS A 124 -9.00 13.59 17.80
N TYR A 125 -8.77 13.40 16.49
CA TYR A 125 -9.83 13.32 15.49
C TYR A 125 -10.21 11.89 15.15
N GLU A 126 -11.44 11.71 14.65
CA GLU A 126 -12.01 10.41 14.27
C GLU A 126 -11.40 9.84 12.98
N TYR A 127 -10.99 10.72 12.06
CA TYR A 127 -10.40 10.33 10.80
C TYR A 127 -8.89 10.39 10.89
N LEU A 128 -8.24 9.32 10.52
CA LEU A 128 -6.81 9.13 10.67
C LEU A 128 -6.15 8.94 9.32
N VAL A 129 -4.92 9.43 9.18
CA VAL A 129 -4.01 9.11 8.08
C VAL A 129 -2.73 8.57 8.68
N CYS A 130 -2.27 7.41 8.22
CA CYS A 130 -1.04 6.78 8.70
C CYS A 130 0.00 6.72 7.58
N ILE A 131 1.20 7.24 7.86
CA ILE A 131 2.38 7.13 6.99
C ILE A 131 3.64 6.89 7.83
N ASP A 132 4.70 6.44 7.18
CA ASP A 132 6.03 6.33 7.79
C ASP A 132 6.87 7.58 7.49
N ALA A 133 7.80 7.90 8.38
CA ALA A 133 8.65 9.09 8.26
C ALA A 133 9.61 9.06 7.05
N ASP A 134 9.92 7.85 6.51
CA ASP A 134 10.77 7.65 5.34
C ASP A 134 10.08 7.92 3.99
N LYS A 135 8.83 8.40 4.01
CA LYS A 135 8.07 8.71 2.79
C LYS A 135 8.26 10.16 2.37
N LYS A 136 8.22 10.38 1.04
CA LYS A 136 8.30 11.73 0.47
C LYS A 136 6.95 12.14 -0.09
N ILE A 137 6.47 13.29 0.33
CA ILE A 137 5.25 13.94 -0.17
C ILE A 137 5.67 15.09 -1.06
N HIS A 138 5.11 15.17 -2.27
CA HIS A 138 5.50 16.17 -3.27
C HIS A 138 4.49 17.30 -3.44
N SER A 139 3.27 17.14 -2.91
CA SER A 139 2.20 18.12 -3.08
C SER A 139 1.68 18.65 -1.75
N ASN A 140 1.45 19.94 -1.67
CA ASN A 140 0.76 20.56 -0.53
C ASN A 140 -0.75 20.23 -0.50
N ASN A 141 -1.27 19.56 -1.53
CA ASN A 141 -2.64 19.09 -1.61
C ASN A 141 -2.78 17.60 -1.26
N TRP A 142 -1.71 16.94 -0.85
CA TRP A 142 -1.70 15.51 -0.53
C TRP A 142 -2.81 15.13 0.46
N LEU A 143 -2.93 15.85 1.57
CA LEU A 143 -3.89 15.54 2.62
C LEU A 143 -5.33 15.78 2.14
N VAL A 144 -5.58 16.87 1.41
CA VAL A 144 -6.90 17.18 0.83
C VAL A 144 -7.33 16.08 -0.13
N GLN A 145 -6.46 15.69 -1.06
CA GLN A 145 -6.79 14.69 -2.07
C GLN A 145 -7.03 13.30 -1.45
N LEU A 146 -6.21 12.90 -0.50
CA LEU A 146 -6.38 11.61 0.18
C LEU A 146 -7.70 11.57 0.97
N THR A 147 -7.99 12.60 1.75
CA THR A 147 -9.16 12.63 2.65
C THR A 147 -10.47 12.98 1.97
N SER A 148 -10.43 13.57 0.78
CA SER A 148 -11.62 13.89 -0.02
C SER A 148 -12.44 12.65 -0.40
N HIS A 149 -11.84 11.48 -0.35
CA HIS A 149 -12.49 10.20 -0.63
C HIS A 149 -13.35 9.68 0.53
N PHE A 150 -13.27 10.29 1.72
CA PHE A 150 -14.15 9.94 2.82
C PHE A 150 -15.60 10.33 2.53
N THR A 151 -16.51 9.39 2.71
CA THR A 151 -17.96 9.59 2.62
C THR A 151 -18.63 8.88 3.80
N LEU A 152 -19.94 8.97 3.90
CA LEU A 152 -20.68 8.21 4.92
C LEU A 152 -20.43 6.70 4.83
N ASN A 153 -20.24 6.18 3.62
CA ASN A 153 -20.02 4.76 3.38
C ASN A 153 -18.54 4.40 3.15
N LYS A 154 -17.70 5.33 2.70
CA LYS A 154 -16.28 5.09 2.44
C LYS A 154 -15.46 5.61 3.60
N THR A 155 -15.07 4.71 4.48
CA THR A 155 -14.40 5.01 5.75
C THR A 155 -12.95 4.52 5.78
N ILE A 156 -12.53 3.73 4.77
CA ILE A 156 -11.16 3.25 4.58
C ILE A 156 -10.68 3.66 3.20
N ILE A 157 -9.58 4.42 3.14
CA ILE A 157 -8.99 4.93 1.90
C ILE A 157 -7.58 4.33 1.76
N LEU A 158 -7.37 3.58 0.71
CA LEU A 158 -6.05 3.05 0.37
C LEU A 158 -5.31 4.09 -0.48
N GLY A 159 -4.18 4.59 0.00
CA GLY A 159 -3.40 5.57 -0.74
C GLY A 159 -2.38 4.91 -1.67
N SER A 160 -2.26 5.45 -2.88
CA SER A 160 -1.28 4.99 -3.86
C SER A 160 0.11 5.55 -3.58
N PHE A 161 1.15 4.83 -4.03
CA PHE A 161 2.53 5.27 -3.95
C PHE A 161 3.33 4.82 -5.17
N PHE A 162 4.53 5.33 -5.33
CA PHE A 162 5.46 4.88 -6.36
C PHE A 162 6.89 4.76 -5.81
N TYR A 163 7.67 3.90 -6.41
CA TYR A 163 9.11 3.80 -6.11
C TYR A 163 9.89 4.87 -6.85
N SER A 164 10.88 5.46 -6.19
CA SER A 164 11.82 6.42 -6.76
C SER A 164 12.47 5.87 -8.03
N LYS A 165 12.64 6.75 -9.02
CA LYS A 165 13.24 6.39 -10.30
C LYS A 165 14.75 6.33 -10.16
N GLN A 166 15.31 5.14 -10.35
CA GLN A 166 16.76 4.90 -10.39
C GLN A 166 17.17 4.31 -11.73
N LYS A 167 18.46 4.45 -12.09
CA LYS A 167 19.03 3.84 -13.31
C LYS A 167 19.10 2.31 -13.17
N GLY A 168 18.93 1.60 -14.28
CA GLY A 168 19.11 0.16 -14.36
C GLY A 168 17.82 -0.64 -14.58
N PHE A 169 17.99 -1.86 -15.10
CA PHE A 169 16.88 -2.77 -15.45
C PHE A 169 16.08 -3.19 -14.22
N PHE A 170 16.74 -3.46 -13.09
CA PHE A 170 16.07 -3.92 -11.88
C PHE A 170 15.08 -2.88 -11.33
N ASN A 171 15.41 -1.59 -11.36
CA ASN A 171 14.49 -0.54 -10.92
C ASN A 171 13.25 -0.47 -11.84
N LYS A 172 13.44 -0.64 -13.17
CA LYS A 172 12.30 -0.71 -14.12
C LYS A 172 11.41 -1.90 -13.79
N TYR A 173 11.99 -3.07 -13.53
CA TYR A 173 11.27 -4.27 -13.12
C TYR A 173 10.50 -4.08 -11.80
N LEU A 174 11.16 -3.52 -10.77
CA LEU A 174 10.53 -3.24 -9.47
C LEU A 174 9.30 -2.33 -9.63
N ARG A 175 9.43 -1.27 -10.39
CA ARG A 175 8.35 -0.32 -10.64
C ARG A 175 7.21 -0.96 -11.43
N PHE A 176 7.51 -1.72 -12.47
CA PHE A 176 6.51 -2.48 -13.23
C PHE A 176 5.77 -3.49 -12.33
N PHE A 177 6.52 -4.29 -11.57
CA PHE A 177 5.95 -5.27 -10.63
C PHE A 177 5.00 -4.60 -9.63
N HIS A 178 5.40 -3.46 -9.07
CA HIS A 178 4.57 -2.69 -8.16
C HIS A 178 3.30 -2.16 -8.83
N THR A 179 3.41 -1.57 -10.04
CA THR A 179 2.27 -1.09 -10.81
C THR A 179 1.25 -2.20 -11.06
N MET A 180 1.71 -3.40 -11.43
CA MET A 180 0.83 -4.56 -11.62
C MET A 180 0.11 -4.95 -10.33
N GLN A 181 0.79 -4.92 -9.18
CA GLN A 181 0.15 -5.18 -7.89
C GLN A 181 -0.90 -4.11 -7.53
N GLN A 182 -0.62 -2.84 -7.81
CA GLN A 182 -1.58 -1.76 -7.58
C GLN A 182 -2.82 -1.90 -8.45
N ILE A 183 -2.67 -2.16 -9.75
CA ILE A 183 -3.79 -2.38 -10.68
C ILE A 183 -4.69 -3.52 -10.18
N GLN A 184 -4.10 -4.62 -9.72
CA GLN A 184 -4.86 -5.73 -9.13
C GLN A 184 -5.61 -5.29 -7.87
N SER A 185 -4.95 -4.58 -6.96
CA SER A 185 -5.56 -4.09 -5.73
C SER A 185 -6.76 -3.17 -6.01
N VAL A 186 -6.59 -2.22 -6.96
CA VAL A 186 -7.66 -1.31 -7.41
C VAL A 186 -8.85 -2.09 -7.98
N ALA A 187 -8.57 -3.01 -8.90
CA ALA A 187 -9.60 -3.81 -9.57
C ALA A 187 -10.44 -4.60 -8.57
N TRP A 188 -9.80 -5.31 -7.67
CA TRP A 188 -10.49 -6.11 -6.67
C TRP A 188 -11.21 -5.27 -5.61
N THR A 189 -10.70 -4.10 -5.26
CA THR A 189 -11.39 -3.16 -4.37
C THR A 189 -12.72 -2.69 -4.95
N LYS A 190 -12.81 -2.54 -6.26
CA LYS A 190 -14.05 -2.14 -6.95
C LYS A 190 -15.06 -3.27 -7.07
N ILE A 191 -14.60 -4.50 -7.27
CA ILE A 191 -15.46 -5.64 -7.64
C ILE A 191 -15.87 -6.47 -6.42
N SER A 192 -14.97 -6.63 -5.44
CA SER A 192 -15.14 -7.62 -4.38
C SER A 192 -14.50 -7.19 -3.06
N GLN A 193 -13.70 -8.05 -2.46
CA GLN A 193 -12.99 -7.77 -1.22
C GLN A 193 -11.70 -7.00 -1.51
N PRO A 194 -11.52 -5.81 -0.92
CA PRO A 194 -10.28 -5.06 -1.01
C PRO A 194 -9.11 -5.83 -0.40
N TYR A 195 -7.94 -5.66 -0.97
CA TYR A 195 -6.69 -6.11 -0.39
C TYR A 195 -5.53 -5.23 -0.86
N SER A 196 -4.43 -5.27 -0.13
CA SER A 196 -3.14 -4.77 -0.61
C SER A 196 -2.03 -5.71 -0.17
N LEU A 197 -0.97 -5.82 -0.98
CA LEU A 197 0.25 -6.56 -0.65
C LEU A 197 1.40 -5.62 -0.28
N ASN A 198 1.21 -4.32 -0.48
CA ASN A 198 2.17 -3.29 -0.14
C ASN A 198 1.42 -1.96 -0.06
N LEU A 199 1.15 -1.49 1.14
CA LEU A 199 0.39 -0.29 1.40
C LEU A 199 1.20 0.66 2.29
N GLN A 200 1.71 1.72 1.69
CA GLN A 200 2.63 2.66 2.36
C GLN A 200 1.90 3.82 3.05
N GLN A 201 0.64 4.04 2.71
CA GLN A 201 -0.23 5.01 3.37
C GLN A 201 -1.68 4.52 3.40
N ILE A 202 -2.39 4.83 4.46
CA ILE A 202 -3.80 4.50 4.62
C ILE A 202 -4.49 5.63 5.37
N ALA A 203 -5.73 5.92 4.99
CA ALA A 203 -6.62 6.75 5.79
C ALA A 203 -7.85 5.94 6.20
N PHE A 204 -8.30 6.08 7.45
CA PHE A 204 -9.42 5.31 7.96
C PHE A 204 -10.11 6.01 9.14
N LYS A 205 -11.34 5.61 9.43
CA LYS A 205 -12.06 6.05 10.63
C LYS A 205 -11.65 5.19 11.82
N LYS A 206 -11.44 5.79 12.98
CA LYS A 206 -11.06 5.05 14.21
C LYS A 206 -11.99 3.89 14.54
N GLU A 207 -13.28 4.05 14.27
CA GLU A 207 -14.28 3.03 14.47
C GLU A 207 -13.96 1.72 13.73
N ASP A 208 -13.48 1.80 12.46
CA ASP A 208 -13.10 0.61 11.69
C ASP A 208 -11.95 -0.16 12.35
N PHE A 209 -11.00 0.56 12.97
CA PHE A 209 -9.91 -0.05 13.71
C PHE A 209 -10.40 -0.76 14.98
N TYR A 210 -11.26 -0.11 15.75
CA TYR A 210 -11.76 -0.70 16.99
C TYR A 210 -12.71 -1.87 16.75
N ASN A 211 -13.54 -1.83 15.71
CA ASN A 211 -14.48 -2.91 15.35
C ASN A 211 -13.79 -4.24 15.05
N VAL A 212 -12.51 -4.21 14.64
CA VAL A 212 -11.71 -5.42 14.41
C VAL A 212 -10.73 -5.72 15.56
N ASN A 213 -10.90 -5.06 16.72
CA ASN A 213 -10.00 -5.14 17.87
C ASN A 213 -8.56 -4.72 17.54
N GLY A 214 -8.38 -3.81 16.58
CA GLY A 214 -7.08 -3.27 16.18
C GLY A 214 -6.13 -4.35 15.68
N PHE A 215 -4.90 -4.34 16.23
CA PHE A 215 -3.86 -5.29 15.83
C PHE A 215 -3.68 -6.47 16.78
N ILE A 216 -4.58 -6.73 17.73
CA ILE A 216 -4.42 -7.76 18.78
C ILE A 216 -4.09 -9.12 18.16
N ASN A 217 -4.82 -9.53 17.12
CA ASN A 217 -4.63 -10.82 16.44
C ASN A 217 -3.36 -10.89 15.58
N HIS A 218 -2.66 -9.78 15.43
CA HIS A 218 -1.50 -9.65 14.54
C HIS A 218 -0.25 -9.13 15.24
N MET A 219 -0.27 -8.95 16.55
CA MET A 219 0.85 -8.36 17.30
C MET A 219 2.16 -9.11 17.13
N GLN A 220 2.11 -10.44 17.09
CA GLN A 220 3.29 -11.30 16.93
C GLN A 220 3.68 -11.54 15.46
N LYS A 221 2.83 -11.13 14.49
CA LYS A 221 3.12 -11.32 13.08
C LYS A 221 4.08 -10.23 12.59
N PRO A 222 5.05 -10.56 11.72
CA PRO A 222 5.98 -9.56 11.21
C PRO A 222 5.26 -8.53 10.35
N LEU A 223 5.78 -7.31 10.29
CA LEU A 223 5.48 -6.21 9.35
C LEU A 223 4.00 -6.09 8.87
N PHE A 224 3.75 -5.30 7.84
CA PHE A 224 2.45 -5.22 7.13
C PHE A 224 1.24 -4.81 7.98
N MET A 225 1.41 -3.75 8.77
CA MET A 225 0.35 -3.23 9.64
C MET A 225 -0.90 -2.83 8.85
N ASN A 226 -0.71 -2.03 7.80
CA ASN A 226 -1.80 -1.49 6.98
C ASN A 226 -2.55 -2.62 6.25
N GLU A 227 -1.83 -3.62 5.77
CA GLU A 227 -2.39 -4.75 5.03
C GLU A 227 -3.25 -5.65 5.93
N TYR A 228 -2.85 -5.85 7.19
CA TYR A 228 -3.69 -6.58 8.16
C TYR A 228 -4.96 -5.81 8.49
N LEU A 229 -4.87 -4.48 8.70
CA LEU A 229 -6.04 -3.66 8.93
C LEU A 229 -7.01 -3.74 7.74
N VAL A 230 -6.50 -3.60 6.52
CA VAL A 230 -7.30 -3.75 5.30
C VAL A 230 -7.94 -5.13 5.22
N ASN A 231 -7.20 -6.20 5.47
CA ASN A 231 -7.73 -7.56 5.40
C ASN A 231 -8.85 -7.82 6.42
N ASP A 232 -8.77 -7.23 7.61
CA ASP A 232 -9.73 -7.45 8.68
C ASP A 232 -10.93 -6.51 8.63
N ALA A 233 -10.73 -5.22 8.29
CA ALA A 233 -11.76 -4.18 8.39
C ALA A 233 -12.39 -3.81 7.04
N SER A 234 -11.72 -4.07 5.90
CA SER A 234 -12.19 -3.57 4.61
C SER A 234 -13.27 -4.44 3.96
N THR A 235 -14.19 -3.76 3.28
CA THR A 235 -15.23 -4.35 2.43
C THR A 235 -15.34 -3.52 1.15
N SER A 236 -15.96 -4.07 0.10
CA SER A 236 -16.25 -3.30 -1.12
C SER A 236 -17.14 -2.08 -0.86
N LYS A 237 -17.89 -2.07 0.23
CA LYS A 237 -18.79 -0.97 0.60
C LYS A 237 -18.05 0.17 1.31
N ASN A 238 -17.16 -0.16 2.28
CA ASN A 238 -16.51 0.85 3.12
C ASN A 238 -15.14 1.31 2.62
N THR A 239 -14.58 0.68 1.58
CA THR A 239 -13.22 0.95 1.13
C THR A 239 -13.18 1.55 -0.28
N THR A 240 -12.25 2.45 -0.52
CA THR A 240 -11.90 2.98 -1.84
C THR A 240 -10.40 3.20 -1.95
N ILE A 241 -9.91 3.48 -3.15
CA ILE A 241 -8.49 3.78 -3.40
C ILE A 241 -8.39 5.21 -3.93
N CYS A 242 -7.41 5.95 -3.40
CA CYS A 242 -7.04 7.26 -3.90
C CYS A 242 -5.88 7.11 -4.89
N GLU A 243 -6.18 7.38 -6.17
CA GLU A 243 -5.22 7.32 -7.28
C GLU A 243 -4.83 8.72 -7.79
N HIS A 244 -5.24 9.79 -7.08
CA HIS A 244 -4.94 11.16 -7.49
C HIS A 244 -3.42 11.41 -7.41
N PRO A 245 -2.79 11.98 -8.44
CA PRO A 245 -1.33 12.20 -8.46
C PRO A 245 -0.81 12.99 -7.27
N ASP A 246 -1.53 14.03 -6.82
CA ASP A 246 -1.15 14.84 -5.66
C ASP A 246 -1.23 14.07 -4.33
N ALA A 247 -1.99 12.98 -4.28
CA ALA A 247 -2.07 12.13 -3.09
C ALA A 247 -1.03 11.00 -3.08
N MET A 248 -0.28 10.83 -4.18
CA MET A 248 0.76 9.80 -4.23
C MET A 248 1.98 10.20 -3.40
N ILE A 249 2.51 9.23 -2.67
CA ILE A 249 3.78 9.38 -1.96
C ILE A 249 4.90 8.62 -2.70
N GLU A 250 6.12 9.12 -2.57
CA GLU A 250 7.31 8.43 -3.07
C GLU A 250 7.94 7.59 -1.96
N THR A 251 8.32 6.39 -2.31
CA THR A 251 9.08 5.45 -1.47
C THR A 251 10.41 5.14 -2.12
N GLU A 252 11.46 5.03 -1.35
CA GLU A 252 12.77 4.65 -1.86
C GLU A 252 12.74 3.28 -2.53
N ALA A 253 13.42 3.16 -3.67
CA ALA A 253 13.45 1.91 -4.43
C ALA A 253 14.26 0.84 -3.70
N LEU A 254 13.68 -0.34 -3.58
CA LEU A 254 14.35 -1.50 -2.98
C LEU A 254 15.53 -1.97 -3.85
N ASN A 255 16.61 -2.35 -3.23
CA ASN A 255 17.67 -3.10 -3.91
C ASN A 255 17.26 -4.58 -4.08
N ARG A 256 18.06 -5.38 -4.82
CA ARG A 256 17.72 -6.78 -5.10
C ARG A 256 17.61 -7.65 -3.84
N LYS A 257 18.44 -7.40 -2.83
CA LYS A 257 18.45 -8.15 -1.57
C LYS A 257 17.17 -7.85 -0.78
N ASP A 258 16.85 -6.58 -0.62
CA ASP A 258 15.66 -6.13 0.13
C ASP A 258 14.37 -6.54 -0.60
N PHE A 259 14.37 -6.49 -1.94
CA PHE A 259 13.24 -7.00 -2.72
C PHE A 259 12.99 -8.50 -2.51
N LYS A 260 14.05 -9.32 -2.42
CA LYS A 260 13.91 -10.75 -2.11
C LYS A 260 13.32 -10.97 -0.72
N ILE A 261 13.79 -10.21 0.27
CA ILE A 261 13.24 -10.25 1.63
C ILE A 261 11.76 -9.85 1.62
N PHE A 262 11.44 -8.73 0.97
CA PHE A 262 10.08 -8.24 0.83
C PHE A 262 9.15 -9.26 0.17
N LYS A 263 9.58 -9.94 -0.90
CA LYS A 263 8.79 -11.00 -1.55
C LYS A 263 8.50 -12.17 -0.61
N ASN A 264 9.47 -12.61 0.16
CA ASN A 264 9.28 -13.68 1.16
C ASN A 264 8.28 -13.25 2.23
N GLN A 265 8.36 -11.99 2.68
CA GLN A 265 7.40 -11.42 3.64
C GLN A 265 5.99 -11.32 3.05
N GLN A 266 5.84 -10.96 1.77
CA GLN A 266 4.54 -10.97 1.09
C GLN A 266 3.91 -12.37 1.03
N ILE A 267 4.71 -13.43 0.83
CA ILE A 267 4.24 -14.82 0.86
C ILE A 267 3.70 -15.17 2.25
N GLN A 268 4.40 -14.78 3.30
CA GLN A 268 3.95 -14.96 4.68
C GLN A 268 2.68 -14.15 4.98
N LEU A 269 2.58 -12.92 4.46
CA LEU A 269 1.38 -12.11 4.58
C LEU A 269 0.16 -12.82 3.96
N LEU A 270 0.33 -13.33 2.73
CA LEU A 270 -0.73 -14.04 2.01
C LEU A 270 -1.25 -15.29 2.74
N SER A 271 -0.39 -15.99 3.48
CA SER A 271 -0.82 -17.15 4.28
C SER A 271 -1.72 -16.76 5.46
N ASN A 272 -1.69 -15.51 5.87
CA ASN A 272 -2.48 -14.96 6.97
C ASN A 272 -3.74 -14.21 6.53
N PHE A 273 -3.97 -14.04 5.22
CA PHE A 273 -5.16 -13.36 4.72
C PHE A 273 -6.40 -14.20 4.93
N LYS A 274 -7.48 -13.55 5.39
CA LYS A 274 -8.81 -14.14 5.49
C LYS A 274 -9.55 -14.02 4.16
N GLY A 275 -10.52 -14.91 3.95
CA GLY A 275 -11.40 -14.85 2.78
C GLY A 275 -10.73 -15.26 1.46
N SER A 276 -11.29 -14.77 0.37
CA SER A 276 -10.90 -15.16 -0.99
C SER A 276 -9.69 -14.40 -1.56
N ALA A 277 -9.17 -13.38 -0.86
CA ALA A 277 -8.11 -12.52 -1.38
C ALA A 277 -6.82 -13.31 -1.70
N ALA A 278 -6.37 -14.16 -0.78
CA ALA A 278 -5.19 -14.99 -1.01
C ALA A 278 -5.36 -15.95 -2.19
N LEU A 279 -6.55 -16.55 -2.34
CA LEU A 279 -6.86 -17.45 -3.45
C LEU A 279 -6.81 -16.72 -4.80
N LYS A 280 -7.41 -15.53 -4.89
CA LYS A 280 -7.42 -14.72 -6.11
C LYS A 280 -6.02 -14.36 -6.57
N ILE A 281 -5.16 -13.93 -5.63
CA ILE A 281 -3.77 -13.57 -5.92
C ILE A 281 -2.98 -14.81 -6.36
N LYS A 282 -3.11 -15.92 -5.63
CA LYS A 282 -2.42 -17.17 -5.96
C LYS A 282 -2.83 -17.71 -7.34
N LEU A 283 -4.14 -17.69 -7.63
CA LEU A 283 -4.67 -18.17 -8.92
C LEU A 283 -4.14 -17.31 -10.08
N PHE A 284 -4.15 -15.99 -9.94
CA PHE A 284 -3.63 -15.11 -10.98
C PHE A 284 -2.12 -15.32 -11.21
N ASN A 285 -1.33 -15.42 -10.16
CA ASN A 285 0.10 -15.68 -10.27
C ASN A 285 0.38 -17.08 -10.90
N LEU A 286 -0.43 -18.08 -10.56
CA LEU A 286 -0.35 -19.41 -11.15
C LEU A 286 -0.65 -19.38 -12.66
N LEU A 287 -1.70 -18.67 -13.07
CA LEU A 287 -2.05 -18.51 -14.49
C LEU A 287 -0.93 -17.85 -15.28
N GLN A 288 -0.33 -16.77 -14.73
CA GLN A 288 0.82 -16.12 -15.35
C GLN A 288 2.03 -17.05 -15.46
N PHE A 289 2.32 -17.79 -14.39
CA PHE A 289 3.43 -18.75 -14.39
C PHE A 289 3.21 -19.85 -15.45
N LEU A 290 2.02 -20.43 -15.51
CA LEU A 290 1.67 -21.46 -16.50
C LEU A 290 1.75 -20.92 -17.93
N PHE A 291 1.31 -19.68 -18.16
CA PHE A 291 1.42 -19.03 -19.47
C PHE A 291 2.87 -18.88 -19.90
N ILE A 292 3.73 -18.36 -19.02
CA ILE A 292 5.17 -18.19 -19.32
C ILE A 292 5.84 -19.57 -19.54
N ALA A 293 5.56 -20.55 -18.68
CA ALA A 293 6.13 -21.88 -18.80
C ALA A 293 5.74 -22.57 -20.10
N THR A 294 4.45 -22.49 -20.50
CA THR A 294 3.98 -23.05 -21.77
C THR A 294 4.52 -22.30 -22.98
N ALA A 295 4.68 -20.96 -22.90
CA ALA A 295 5.31 -20.17 -23.95
C ALA A 295 6.76 -20.61 -24.18
N ILE A 296 7.55 -20.75 -23.12
CA ILE A 296 8.94 -21.24 -23.19
C ILE A 296 8.99 -22.64 -23.80
N ALA A 297 8.12 -23.55 -23.32
CA ALA A 297 8.06 -24.92 -23.85
C ALA A 297 7.71 -24.96 -25.36
N SER A 298 6.77 -24.11 -25.80
CA SER A 298 6.40 -23.98 -27.21
C SER A 298 7.54 -23.41 -28.07
N PHE A 299 8.36 -22.49 -27.55
CA PHE A 299 9.55 -21.98 -28.24
C PHE A 299 10.63 -23.07 -28.40
N ILE A 300 10.81 -23.93 -27.41
CA ILE A 300 11.80 -25.01 -27.46
C ILE A 300 11.43 -26.05 -28.51
N THR A 301 10.15 -26.30 -28.77
CA THR A 301 9.72 -27.27 -29.80
C THR A 301 9.92 -26.78 -31.23
N LEU A 302 10.17 -25.49 -31.45
CA LEU A 302 10.47 -24.79 -32.71
C LEU A 302 9.45 -24.97 -33.87
N GLU A 303 8.44 -25.83 -33.75
CA GLU A 303 7.48 -26.08 -34.82
C GLU A 303 6.54 -24.89 -35.09
N TYR A 304 6.18 -24.11 -34.06
CA TYR A 304 5.22 -23.00 -34.16
C TYR A 304 5.74 -21.72 -33.46
N TRP A 305 7.04 -21.50 -33.47
CA TRP A 305 7.67 -20.38 -32.75
C TRP A 305 7.07 -19.02 -33.12
N TYR A 306 6.73 -18.79 -34.39
CA TYR A 306 6.14 -17.53 -34.89
C TYR A 306 4.73 -17.28 -34.31
N VAL A 307 3.90 -18.35 -34.16
CA VAL A 307 2.57 -18.25 -33.52
C VAL A 307 2.73 -17.98 -32.01
N THR A 308 3.65 -18.67 -31.36
CA THR A 308 3.98 -18.44 -29.95
C THR A 308 4.45 -17.00 -29.74
N LEU A 309 5.30 -16.48 -30.62
CA LEU A 309 5.76 -15.09 -30.58
C LEU A 309 4.59 -14.11 -30.73
N ALA A 310 3.67 -14.34 -31.67
CA ALA A 310 2.49 -13.51 -31.84
C ALA A 310 1.60 -13.49 -30.58
N ILE A 311 1.34 -14.65 -29.96
CA ILE A 311 0.54 -14.74 -28.72
C ILE A 311 1.22 -14.04 -27.53
N VAL A 312 2.54 -14.05 -27.44
CA VAL A 312 3.28 -13.42 -26.34
C VAL A 312 3.40 -11.91 -26.51
N LEU A 313 3.39 -11.40 -27.76
CA LEU A 313 3.48 -9.98 -28.06
C LEU A 313 2.13 -9.24 -28.00
N LEU A 314 1.01 -9.93 -28.09
CA LEU A 314 -0.34 -9.41 -27.87
C LEU A 314 -0.65 -9.23 -26.40
#